data_d1c29d7680d59625557a5ea1f8e14d52
#
_entry.id   d1c29d7680d59625557a5ea1f8e14d52
#
_cell.length_a   1.000
_cell.length_b   1.000
_cell.length_c   1.000
_cell.angle_alpha   90.00
_cell.angle_beta   90.00
_cell.angle_gamma   90.00
#
_symmetry.space_group_name_H-M   'P 1'
#
loop_
_entity.id
_entity.type
_entity.pdbx_description
1 polymer ?
#
loop_
_entity_poly.entity_id
_entity_poly.type
_entity_poly.pdbx_seq_one_letter_code
_entity_poly.pdbx_strand_id
1 'polypeptide(L)'
;MKFHLTLFGFSIGSLPFTYLGAPIFKGRPKPIYFQAIADKLKSKLANWKASLLSIAGRVQLVKSVITGMLTHTMSVYSWRISLLKCMEKCIKNFIWSGDTAKRKLVTVAWKKVCNSYEGGGLGIRSLVCLNEAFNLKLGWDMLHSNEEWANILRSRAIKRRKPINHHIFSSLWNGIKDELPVITENSTWLIGNGKNVNFWYDNWCGDSLQNTFNLSDTEANNYPQSVSNFITNSHWNIPHNITIRFPALNVHVRKITLPLEDKDDLLIWKHSTSGTLSLKEAYQFKKPQTATLNWASKIWCKDIPPLKSLLVWRLMHDKVPTDEKLMERGCSIPSMCSLCSIHTETTFHLFF
;
A
#
# COMPACT_ATOMS: atom_id res chain seq x y z
N MET A 1 -3.24 -29.05 -32.33
CA MET A 1 -3.90 -28.09 -31.44
C MET A 1 -4.80 -27.06 -32.16
N LYS A 2 -4.52 -26.60 -33.37
CA LYS A 2 -5.38 -25.68 -34.14
C LYS A 2 -6.72 -26.30 -34.60
N PHE A 3 -6.77 -27.57 -34.88
CA PHE A 3 -7.96 -28.28 -35.41
C PHE A 3 -9.08 -28.50 -34.37
N HIS A 4 -8.76 -28.58 -33.07
CA HIS A 4 -9.78 -28.78 -32.02
C HIS A 4 -10.51 -27.50 -31.63
N LEU A 5 -9.94 -26.32 -31.86
CA LEU A 5 -10.55 -25.04 -31.49
C LEU A 5 -11.71 -24.65 -32.41
N THR A 6 -11.63 -25.02 -33.69
CA THR A 6 -12.70 -24.75 -34.67
C THR A 6 -13.94 -25.64 -34.50
N LEU A 7 -13.78 -26.84 -33.95
CA LEU A 7 -14.87 -27.76 -33.66
C LEU A 7 -15.83 -27.25 -32.55
N PHE A 8 -15.31 -26.45 -31.62
CA PHE A 8 -16.08 -25.89 -30.51
C PHE A 8 -16.46 -24.41 -30.71
N GLY A 9 -16.27 -23.86 -31.90
CA GLY A 9 -16.61 -22.45 -32.21
C GLY A 9 -15.75 -21.40 -31.52
N PHE A 10 -14.58 -21.77 -30.96
CA PHE A 10 -13.65 -20.82 -30.33
C PHE A 10 -12.70 -20.21 -31.37
N SER A 11 -12.62 -18.88 -31.35
CA SER A 11 -11.60 -18.15 -32.10
C SER A 11 -10.32 -17.99 -31.28
N ILE A 12 -9.17 -18.01 -31.95
CA ILE A 12 -7.88 -17.73 -31.32
C ILE A 12 -7.79 -16.23 -31.04
N GLY A 13 -7.86 -15.84 -29.77
CA GLY A 13 -7.66 -14.47 -29.35
C GLY A 13 -6.19 -14.05 -29.34
N SER A 14 -5.94 -12.75 -29.45
CA SER A 14 -4.59 -12.16 -29.33
C SER A 14 -4.47 -11.36 -28.02
N LEU A 15 -3.25 -11.29 -27.46
CA LEU A 15 -2.93 -10.43 -26.32
C LEU A 15 -2.58 -9.01 -26.80
N PRO A 16 -2.98 -7.95 -26.08
CA PRO A 16 -3.76 -7.96 -24.83
C PRO A 16 -5.28 -8.09 -25.06
N PHE A 17 -5.98 -8.70 -24.11
CA PHE A 17 -7.44 -8.69 -24.06
C PHE A 17 -7.92 -8.41 -22.64
N THR A 18 -9.21 -8.12 -22.47
CA THR A 18 -9.78 -7.82 -21.15
C THR A 18 -10.60 -9.01 -20.66
N TYR A 19 -10.35 -9.44 -19.42
CA TYR A 19 -11.10 -10.49 -18.72
C TYR A 19 -11.59 -9.96 -17.37
N LEU A 20 -12.89 -10.02 -17.12
CA LEU A 20 -13.52 -9.48 -15.90
C LEU A 20 -13.10 -8.05 -15.55
N GLY A 21 -12.86 -7.22 -16.57
CA GLY A 21 -12.43 -5.83 -16.39
C GLY A 21 -10.92 -5.63 -16.15
N ALA A 22 -10.14 -6.71 -16.04
CA ALA A 22 -8.69 -6.64 -15.93
C ALA A 22 -8.02 -6.92 -17.30
N PRO A 23 -6.99 -6.17 -17.69
CA PRO A 23 -6.26 -6.40 -18.93
C PRO A 23 -5.34 -7.61 -18.78
N ILE A 24 -5.46 -8.60 -19.64
CA ILE A 24 -4.57 -9.75 -19.71
C ILE A 24 -3.51 -9.48 -20.79
N PHE A 25 -2.25 -9.50 -20.40
CA PHE A 25 -1.12 -9.19 -21.28
C PHE A 25 0.10 -10.03 -20.92
N LYS A 26 1.10 -10.05 -21.80
CA LYS A 26 2.38 -10.74 -21.56
C LYS A 26 3.46 -9.74 -21.16
N GLY A 27 4.21 -10.04 -20.10
CA GLY A 27 5.36 -9.26 -19.68
C GLY A 27 5.03 -8.14 -18.69
N ARG A 28 5.79 -7.03 -18.76
CA ARG A 28 5.67 -5.92 -17.81
C ARG A 28 4.39 -5.11 -18.00
N PRO A 29 3.74 -4.65 -16.92
CA PRO A 29 2.63 -3.71 -17.00
C PRO A 29 3.03 -2.43 -17.72
N LYS A 30 2.37 -2.12 -18.83
CA LYS A 30 2.53 -0.85 -19.56
C LYS A 30 1.34 0.05 -19.29
N PRO A 31 1.51 1.40 -19.20
CA PRO A 31 0.39 2.32 -18.95
C PRO A 31 -0.77 2.16 -19.91
N ILE A 32 -0.48 1.84 -21.17
CA ILE A 32 -1.49 1.65 -22.23
C ILE A 32 -2.50 0.56 -21.88
N TYR A 33 -2.10 -0.50 -21.19
CA TYR A 33 -3.01 -1.59 -20.80
C TYR A 33 -4.05 -1.15 -19.76
N PHE A 34 -3.72 -0.14 -18.96
CA PHE A 34 -4.59 0.39 -17.91
C PHE A 34 -5.32 1.66 -18.33
N GLN A 35 -5.04 2.18 -19.54
CA GLN A 35 -5.60 3.44 -20.01
C GLN A 35 -7.13 3.39 -20.07
N ALA A 36 -7.71 2.28 -20.55
CA ALA A 36 -9.16 2.10 -20.59
C ALA A 36 -9.82 2.20 -19.20
N ILE A 37 -9.16 1.68 -18.16
CA ILE A 37 -9.65 1.77 -16.78
C ILE A 37 -9.55 3.22 -16.27
N ALA A 38 -8.44 3.90 -16.55
CA ALA A 38 -8.25 5.31 -16.20
C ALA A 38 -9.27 6.21 -16.91
N ASP A 39 -9.57 5.94 -18.18
CA ASP A 39 -10.57 6.69 -18.95
C ASP A 39 -11.99 6.41 -18.48
N LYS A 40 -12.31 5.15 -18.11
CA LYS A 40 -13.59 4.81 -17.46
C LYS A 40 -13.75 5.56 -16.13
N LEU A 41 -12.70 5.70 -15.33
CA LEU A 41 -12.72 6.50 -14.11
C LEU A 41 -12.98 7.97 -14.41
N LYS A 42 -12.25 8.56 -15.37
CA LYS A 42 -12.45 9.96 -15.79
C LYS A 42 -13.87 10.20 -16.30
N SER A 43 -14.36 9.32 -17.19
CA SER A 43 -15.72 9.38 -17.70
C SER A 43 -16.77 9.31 -16.59
N LYS A 44 -16.58 8.42 -15.60
CA LYS A 44 -17.49 8.33 -14.47
C LYS A 44 -17.48 9.59 -13.61
N LEU A 45 -16.33 10.19 -13.35
CA LEU A 45 -16.21 11.46 -12.64
C LEU A 45 -16.87 12.60 -13.44
N ALA A 46 -16.69 12.63 -14.76
CA ALA A 46 -17.26 13.67 -15.62
C ALA A 46 -18.79 13.55 -15.74
N ASN A 47 -19.32 12.33 -15.76
CA ASN A 47 -20.76 12.07 -15.88
C ASN A 47 -21.54 12.38 -14.59
N TRP A 48 -20.89 12.47 -13.45
CA TRP A 48 -21.56 12.91 -12.24
C TRP A 48 -21.89 14.41 -12.34
N LYS A 49 -23.15 14.75 -12.12
CA LYS A 49 -23.62 16.15 -12.08
C LYS A 49 -23.04 16.88 -10.86
N ALA A 50 -21.73 17.13 -10.92
CA ALA A 50 -20.97 17.69 -9.79
C ALA A 50 -21.44 19.10 -9.40
N SER A 51 -22.08 19.85 -10.32
CA SER A 51 -22.72 21.14 -10.04
C SER A 51 -23.85 21.05 -9.00
N LEU A 52 -24.51 19.89 -8.91
CA LEU A 52 -25.56 19.63 -7.93
C LEU A 52 -25.04 19.11 -6.59
N LEU A 53 -23.74 18.80 -6.51
CA LEU A 53 -23.14 18.18 -5.34
C LEU A 53 -22.24 19.18 -4.59
N SER A 54 -22.40 19.24 -3.28
CA SER A 54 -21.43 19.90 -2.42
C SER A 54 -20.07 19.21 -2.49
N ILE A 55 -19.01 19.87 -2.04
CA ILE A 55 -17.68 19.26 -1.93
C ILE A 55 -17.74 18.00 -1.04
N ALA A 56 -18.51 18.00 0.04
CA ALA A 56 -18.71 16.84 0.90
C ALA A 56 -19.35 15.66 0.15
N GLY A 57 -20.37 15.92 -0.67
CA GLY A 57 -20.99 14.90 -1.53
C GLY A 57 -20.00 14.31 -2.53
N ARG A 58 -19.18 15.15 -3.17
CA ARG A 58 -18.13 14.69 -4.12
C ARG A 58 -17.07 13.84 -3.42
N VAL A 59 -16.65 14.21 -2.20
CA VAL A 59 -15.74 13.41 -1.37
C VAL A 59 -16.33 12.04 -1.08
N GLN A 60 -17.62 11.98 -0.71
CA GLN A 60 -18.29 10.71 -0.43
C GLN A 60 -18.39 9.81 -1.67
N LEU A 61 -18.68 10.37 -2.84
CA LEU A 61 -18.70 9.63 -4.11
C LEU A 61 -17.32 9.04 -4.44
N VAL A 62 -16.26 9.82 -4.26
CA VAL A 62 -14.89 9.33 -4.48
C VAL A 62 -14.58 8.16 -3.54
N LYS A 63 -14.93 8.26 -2.27
CA LYS A 63 -14.69 7.20 -1.28
C LYS A 63 -15.44 5.92 -1.59
N SER A 64 -16.71 6.02 -1.94
CA SER A 64 -17.59 4.87 -2.13
C SER A 64 -17.40 4.16 -3.47
N VAL A 65 -17.05 4.89 -4.53
CA VAL A 65 -17.06 4.33 -5.90
C VAL A 65 -15.66 4.20 -6.48
N ILE A 66 -14.85 5.26 -6.43
CA ILE A 66 -13.57 5.28 -7.17
C ILE A 66 -12.57 4.27 -6.63
N THR A 67 -12.46 4.16 -5.30
CA THR A 67 -11.55 3.20 -4.68
C THR A 67 -11.92 1.76 -5.09
N GLY A 68 -13.21 1.42 -5.07
CA GLY A 68 -13.69 0.09 -5.45
C GLY A 68 -13.40 -0.30 -6.89
N MET A 69 -13.48 0.66 -7.83
CA MET A 69 -13.19 0.42 -9.25
C MET A 69 -11.75 -0.03 -9.53
N LEU A 70 -10.80 0.41 -8.72
CA LEU A 70 -9.38 0.16 -8.94
C LEU A 70 -8.86 -1.04 -8.14
N THR A 71 -9.53 -1.38 -7.05
CA THR A 71 -9.12 -2.45 -6.13
C THR A 71 -8.87 -3.76 -6.84
N HIS A 72 -9.80 -4.19 -7.71
CA HIS A 72 -9.69 -5.46 -8.44
C HIS A 72 -8.43 -5.54 -9.31
N THR A 73 -8.10 -4.48 -10.05
CA THR A 73 -6.92 -4.49 -10.92
C THR A 73 -5.61 -4.23 -10.16
N MET A 74 -5.66 -3.51 -9.05
CA MET A 74 -4.50 -3.32 -8.16
C MET A 74 -4.16 -4.59 -7.38
N SER A 75 -5.13 -5.46 -7.11
CA SER A 75 -4.87 -6.76 -6.47
C SER A 75 -4.13 -7.76 -7.38
N VAL A 76 -4.06 -7.48 -8.68
CA VAL A 76 -3.43 -8.36 -9.68
C VAL A 76 -2.17 -7.73 -10.27
N TYR A 77 -2.09 -6.40 -10.37
CA TYR A 77 -0.99 -5.71 -11.05
C TYR A 77 -0.47 -4.53 -10.25
N SER A 78 0.84 -4.34 -10.28
CA SER A 78 1.46 -3.09 -9.86
C SER A 78 1.28 -2.01 -10.92
N TRP A 79 0.64 -0.91 -10.57
CA TRP A 79 0.38 0.22 -11.47
C TRP A 79 1.55 1.20 -11.47
N ARG A 80 1.80 1.83 -12.60
CA ARG A 80 2.80 2.90 -12.67
C ARG A 80 2.36 4.12 -11.87
N ILE A 81 3.25 4.63 -11.04
CA ILE A 81 3.01 5.80 -10.16
C ILE A 81 2.58 7.03 -10.95
N SER A 82 3.13 7.25 -12.17
CA SER A 82 2.77 8.38 -13.04
C SER A 82 1.28 8.37 -13.43
N LEU A 83 0.73 7.19 -13.74
CA LEU A 83 -0.68 7.02 -14.08
C LEU A 83 -1.56 7.24 -12.84
N LEU A 84 -1.18 6.69 -11.69
CA LEU A 84 -1.90 6.89 -10.43
C LEU A 84 -1.94 8.37 -10.03
N LYS A 85 -0.82 9.09 -10.14
CA LYS A 85 -0.77 10.54 -9.88
C LYS A 85 -1.65 11.34 -10.85
N CYS A 86 -1.72 10.92 -12.12
CA CYS A 86 -2.65 11.53 -13.08
C CYS A 86 -4.10 11.33 -12.66
N MET A 87 -4.47 10.12 -12.22
CA MET A 87 -5.82 9.84 -11.72
C MET A 87 -6.13 10.62 -10.43
N GLU A 88 -5.20 10.67 -9.48
CA GLU A 88 -5.34 11.50 -8.26
C GLU A 88 -5.54 12.98 -8.60
N LYS A 89 -4.86 13.50 -9.63
CA LYS A 89 -5.08 14.87 -10.12
C LYS A 89 -6.52 15.08 -10.62
N CYS A 90 -7.05 14.14 -11.38
CA CYS A 90 -8.45 14.20 -11.84
C CYS A 90 -9.43 14.16 -10.66
N ILE A 91 -9.21 13.27 -9.68
CA ILE A 91 -10.02 13.16 -8.47
C ILE A 91 -9.96 14.46 -7.65
N LYS A 92 -8.76 15.00 -7.45
CA LYS A 92 -8.56 16.28 -6.77
C LYS A 92 -9.33 17.41 -7.45
N ASN A 93 -9.21 17.54 -8.77
CA ASN A 93 -9.93 18.56 -9.53
C ASN A 93 -11.44 18.38 -9.38
N PHE A 94 -11.95 17.16 -9.54
CA PHE A 94 -13.37 16.87 -9.37
C PHE A 94 -13.88 17.27 -7.97
N ILE A 95 -13.17 16.95 -6.92
CA ILE A 95 -13.57 17.32 -5.55
C ILE A 95 -13.69 18.84 -5.42
N TRP A 96 -12.67 19.59 -5.86
CA TRP A 96 -12.59 21.02 -5.61
C TRP A 96 -13.41 21.86 -6.60
N SER A 97 -13.42 21.51 -7.88
CA SER A 97 -14.09 22.31 -8.93
C SER A 97 -15.38 21.68 -9.45
N GLY A 98 -15.59 20.38 -9.24
CA GLY A 98 -16.63 19.61 -9.90
C GLY A 98 -16.28 19.17 -11.32
N ASP A 99 -15.08 19.49 -11.80
CA ASP A 99 -14.63 19.21 -13.15
C ASP A 99 -13.23 18.57 -13.09
N THR A 100 -13.01 17.46 -13.77
CA THR A 100 -11.75 16.73 -13.76
C THR A 100 -10.59 17.49 -14.39
N ALA A 101 -10.85 18.44 -15.28
CA ALA A 101 -9.86 19.25 -15.98
C ALA A 101 -9.55 20.56 -15.25
N LYS A 102 -10.54 21.17 -14.57
CA LYS A 102 -10.41 22.49 -13.96
C LYS A 102 -9.75 22.44 -12.59
N ARG A 103 -8.68 23.19 -12.40
CA ARG A 103 -7.99 23.34 -11.12
C ARG A 103 -8.55 24.55 -10.35
N LYS A 104 -8.76 24.39 -9.04
CA LYS A 104 -8.97 25.52 -8.11
C LYS A 104 -7.65 25.99 -7.50
N LEU A 105 -7.52 27.29 -7.28
CA LEU A 105 -6.30 27.91 -6.76
C LEU A 105 -6.10 27.65 -5.28
N VAL A 106 -7.14 27.82 -4.48
CA VAL A 106 -7.09 27.65 -3.03
C VAL A 106 -7.62 26.28 -2.66
N THR A 107 -6.70 25.34 -2.42
CA THR A 107 -7.03 23.94 -2.06
C THR A 107 -6.09 23.42 -0.98
N VAL A 108 -6.57 22.48 -0.16
CA VAL A 108 -5.74 21.75 0.78
C VAL A 108 -4.82 20.77 0.02
N ALA A 109 -3.59 20.62 0.49
CA ALA A 109 -2.62 19.70 -0.11
C ALA A 109 -3.15 18.27 -0.14
N TRP A 110 -2.97 17.55 -1.26
CA TRP A 110 -3.52 16.20 -1.46
C TRP A 110 -3.11 15.21 -0.36
N LYS A 111 -1.86 15.27 0.09
CA LYS A 111 -1.36 14.46 1.21
C LYS A 111 -2.18 14.67 2.48
N LYS A 112 -2.55 15.91 2.81
CA LYS A 112 -3.41 16.22 3.97
C LYS A 112 -4.85 15.74 3.76
N VAL A 113 -5.39 15.88 2.54
CA VAL A 113 -6.73 15.37 2.17
C VAL A 113 -6.82 13.85 2.40
N CYS A 114 -5.76 13.10 2.09
CA CYS A 114 -5.70 11.65 2.23
C CYS A 114 -5.48 11.16 3.68
N ASN A 115 -5.22 12.03 4.64
CA ASN A 115 -5.14 11.64 6.04
C ASN A 115 -6.48 11.12 6.57
N SER A 116 -6.45 10.41 7.70
CA SER A 116 -7.67 10.05 8.43
C SER A 116 -8.38 11.31 8.94
N TYR A 117 -9.62 11.18 9.32
CA TYR A 117 -10.36 12.27 9.99
C TYR A 117 -9.64 12.74 11.25
N GLU A 118 -9.16 11.81 12.09
CA GLU A 118 -8.40 12.09 13.30
C GLU A 118 -7.09 12.82 13.04
N GLY A 119 -6.42 12.50 11.91
CA GLY A 119 -5.23 13.20 11.44
C GLY A 119 -5.54 14.47 10.64
N GLY A 120 -6.76 15.02 10.74
CA GLY A 120 -7.17 16.25 10.08
C GLY A 120 -7.33 16.14 8.55
N GLY A 121 -7.58 14.94 8.03
CA GLY A 121 -7.87 14.72 6.62
C GLY A 121 -9.34 14.45 6.32
N LEU A 122 -9.63 14.06 5.09
CA LEU A 122 -10.97 13.66 4.64
C LEU A 122 -11.12 12.13 4.54
N GLY A 123 -10.11 11.36 4.91
CA GLY A 123 -10.12 9.90 4.85
C GLY A 123 -10.23 9.33 3.45
N ILE A 124 -9.80 10.05 2.42
CA ILE A 124 -9.68 9.54 1.05
C ILE A 124 -8.42 8.69 0.97
N ARG A 125 -8.52 7.52 0.35
CA ARG A 125 -7.34 6.66 0.16
C ARG A 125 -6.48 7.20 -0.98
N SER A 126 -5.19 7.44 -0.73
CA SER A 126 -4.22 7.69 -1.79
C SER A 126 -4.08 6.46 -2.67
N LEU A 127 -4.19 6.64 -3.98
CA LEU A 127 -4.05 5.54 -4.94
C LEU A 127 -2.61 5.00 -4.97
N VAL A 128 -1.63 5.88 -4.72
CA VAL A 128 -0.21 5.49 -4.64
C VAL A 128 0.00 4.58 -3.44
N CYS A 129 -0.40 5.00 -2.24
CA CYS A 129 -0.27 4.17 -1.03
C CYS A 129 -1.10 2.87 -1.13
N LEU A 130 -2.25 2.91 -1.80
CA LEU A 130 -3.07 1.72 -2.03
C LEU A 130 -2.36 0.70 -2.93
N ASN A 131 -1.73 1.17 -4.00
CA ASN A 131 -0.92 0.32 -4.89
C ASN A 131 0.29 -0.29 -4.17
N GLU A 132 0.99 0.49 -3.35
CA GLU A 132 2.08 -0.02 -2.51
C GLU A 132 1.59 -1.05 -1.49
N ALA A 133 0.42 -0.83 -0.89
CA ALA A 133 -0.19 -1.79 0.02
C ALA A 133 -0.56 -3.12 -0.66
N PHE A 134 -1.06 -3.06 -1.91
CA PHE A 134 -1.30 -4.26 -2.70
C PHE A 134 -0.01 -4.99 -3.07
N ASN A 135 1.05 -4.28 -3.44
CA ASN A 135 2.35 -4.88 -3.73
C ASN A 135 2.92 -5.58 -2.48
N LEU A 136 2.83 -4.93 -1.32
CA LEU A 136 3.25 -5.51 -0.04
C LEU A 136 2.45 -6.77 0.29
N LYS A 137 1.12 -6.72 0.13
CA LYS A 137 0.23 -7.89 0.35
C LYS A 137 0.53 -9.03 -0.61
N LEU A 138 0.72 -8.74 -1.90
CA LEU A 138 1.09 -9.75 -2.90
C LEU A 138 2.46 -10.38 -2.60
N GLY A 139 3.43 -9.59 -2.14
CA GLY A 139 4.73 -10.09 -1.70
C GLY A 139 4.61 -11.01 -0.49
N TRP A 140 3.78 -10.61 0.48
CA TRP A 140 3.44 -11.44 1.64
C TRP A 140 2.78 -12.76 1.22
N ASP A 141 1.76 -12.71 0.37
CA ASP A 141 1.05 -13.90 -0.11
C ASP A 141 1.97 -14.80 -0.93
N MET A 142 2.85 -14.22 -1.74
CA MET A 142 3.86 -14.99 -2.47
C MET A 142 4.75 -15.82 -1.50
N LEU A 143 5.11 -15.29 -0.34
CA LEU A 143 5.95 -16.00 0.62
C LEU A 143 5.19 -17.07 1.43
N HIS A 144 3.90 -16.85 1.67
CA HIS A 144 3.07 -17.70 2.54
C HIS A 144 2.21 -18.71 1.81
N SER A 145 1.68 -18.32 0.64
CA SER A 145 0.69 -19.14 -0.05
C SER A 145 1.31 -20.36 -0.70
N ASN A 146 0.60 -21.48 -0.62
CA ASN A 146 0.91 -22.70 -1.37
C ASN A 146 0.20 -22.76 -2.74
N GLU A 147 -0.44 -21.66 -3.15
CA GLU A 147 -1.09 -21.58 -4.45
C GLU A 147 -0.06 -21.67 -5.60
N GLU A 148 -0.51 -22.17 -6.74
CA GLU A 148 0.35 -22.44 -7.89
C GLU A 148 1.10 -21.20 -8.38
N TRP A 149 0.44 -20.04 -8.45
CA TRP A 149 1.06 -18.79 -8.88
C TRP A 149 2.23 -18.36 -7.96
N ALA A 150 2.06 -18.55 -6.64
CA ALA A 150 3.08 -18.20 -5.65
C ALA A 150 4.29 -19.14 -5.75
N ASN A 151 4.05 -20.44 -5.93
CA ASN A 151 5.08 -21.45 -6.13
C ASN A 151 5.88 -21.18 -7.40
N ILE A 152 5.20 -20.91 -8.53
CA ILE A 152 5.83 -20.58 -9.79
C ILE A 152 6.67 -19.30 -9.68
N LEU A 153 6.13 -18.26 -9.02
CA LEU A 153 6.85 -17.00 -8.88
C LEU A 153 8.07 -17.17 -7.96
N ARG A 154 7.93 -17.85 -6.81
CA ARG A 154 9.04 -18.15 -5.90
C ARG A 154 10.18 -18.90 -6.61
N SER A 155 9.85 -19.98 -7.33
CA SER A 155 10.86 -20.78 -8.03
C SER A 155 11.65 -20.01 -9.10
N ARG A 156 11.01 -19.03 -9.73
CA ARG A 156 11.62 -18.18 -10.77
C ARG A 156 12.36 -16.98 -10.19
N ALA A 157 11.84 -16.38 -9.14
CA ALA A 157 12.25 -15.07 -8.65
C ALA A 157 13.17 -15.12 -7.44
N ILE A 158 13.16 -16.22 -6.68
CA ILE A 158 14.00 -16.39 -5.49
C ILE A 158 15.00 -17.52 -5.72
N LYS A 159 16.28 -17.17 -5.74
CA LYS A 159 17.38 -18.15 -5.80
C LYS A 159 18.25 -18.03 -4.58
N ARG A 160 18.56 -19.17 -3.94
CA ARG A 160 19.34 -19.19 -2.68
C ARG A 160 18.79 -18.19 -1.65
N ARG A 161 17.45 -18.14 -1.51
CA ARG A 161 16.70 -17.25 -0.60
C ARG A 161 16.83 -15.74 -0.87
N LYS A 162 17.55 -15.33 -1.89
CA LYS A 162 17.68 -13.93 -2.31
C LYS A 162 16.86 -13.66 -3.58
N PRO A 163 16.24 -12.49 -3.69
CA PRO A 163 15.59 -12.08 -4.93
C PRO A 163 16.62 -12.00 -6.05
N ILE A 164 16.27 -12.49 -7.24
CA ILE A 164 17.13 -12.38 -8.40
C ILE A 164 17.25 -10.92 -8.86
N ASN A 165 18.44 -10.55 -9.34
CA ASN A 165 18.69 -9.20 -9.87
C ASN A 165 18.29 -9.03 -11.33
N HIS A 166 18.32 -10.12 -12.11
CA HIS A 166 17.97 -10.06 -13.53
C HIS A 166 16.46 -9.99 -13.76
N HIS A 167 16.09 -9.55 -14.95
CA HIS A 167 14.70 -9.42 -15.33
C HIS A 167 14.03 -10.78 -15.54
N ILE A 168 12.83 -10.94 -15.01
CA ILE A 168 11.92 -12.02 -15.36
C ILE A 168 10.66 -11.48 -16.04
N PHE A 169 10.12 -12.27 -16.98
CA PHE A 169 8.83 -11.94 -17.62
C PHE A 169 7.68 -12.23 -16.66
N SER A 170 7.41 -11.26 -15.80
CA SER A 170 6.30 -11.31 -14.84
C SER A 170 5.63 -9.94 -14.76
N SER A 171 4.31 -9.94 -14.67
CA SER A 171 3.50 -8.74 -14.44
C SER A 171 3.51 -8.28 -12.98
N LEU A 172 3.85 -9.18 -12.06
CA LEU A 172 3.82 -8.96 -10.60
C LEU A 172 5.18 -8.60 -10.03
N TRP A 173 6.24 -9.23 -10.55
CA TRP A 173 7.56 -9.24 -9.92
C TRP A 173 8.12 -7.85 -9.60
N ASN A 174 7.99 -6.90 -10.52
CA ASN A 174 8.53 -5.55 -10.30
C ASN A 174 7.90 -4.82 -9.12
N GLY A 175 6.61 -5.08 -8.83
CA GLY A 175 5.94 -4.51 -7.67
C GLY A 175 6.29 -5.22 -6.37
N ILE A 176 6.46 -6.54 -6.43
CA ILE A 176 6.75 -7.38 -5.25
C ILE A 176 8.21 -7.26 -4.83
N LYS A 177 9.15 -7.20 -5.78
CA LYS A 177 10.59 -7.23 -5.51
C LYS A 177 11.02 -6.18 -4.49
N ASP A 178 10.53 -4.95 -4.65
CA ASP A 178 10.90 -3.81 -3.80
C ASP A 178 10.28 -3.92 -2.39
N GLU A 179 9.26 -4.76 -2.23
CA GLU A 179 8.59 -5.00 -0.94
C GLU A 179 9.21 -6.14 -0.13
N LEU A 180 10.00 -7.01 -0.73
CA LEU A 180 10.59 -8.17 -0.02
C LEU A 180 11.49 -7.77 1.16
N PRO A 181 12.38 -6.78 1.05
CA PRO A 181 13.15 -6.31 2.20
C PRO A 181 12.25 -5.81 3.33
N VAL A 182 11.21 -5.05 2.99
CA VAL A 182 10.23 -4.53 3.95
C VAL A 182 9.51 -5.68 4.67
N ILE A 183 9.13 -6.73 3.94
CA ILE A 183 8.50 -7.91 4.54
C ILE A 183 9.47 -8.61 5.48
N THR A 184 10.71 -8.84 5.06
CA THR A 184 11.73 -9.52 5.87
C THR A 184 11.99 -8.78 7.18
N GLU A 185 12.17 -7.46 7.14
CA GLU A 185 12.42 -6.64 8.34
C GLU A 185 11.24 -6.61 9.32
N ASN A 186 10.01 -6.63 8.78
CA ASN A 186 8.78 -6.49 9.55
C ASN A 186 8.05 -7.82 9.83
N SER A 187 8.70 -8.94 9.55
CA SER A 187 8.19 -10.27 9.86
C SER A 187 9.15 -11.05 10.75
N THR A 188 8.66 -12.10 11.39
CA THR A 188 9.45 -13.05 12.16
C THR A 188 8.86 -14.44 12.03
N TRP A 189 9.71 -15.47 12.11
CA TRP A 189 9.27 -16.86 12.08
C TRP A 189 8.95 -17.34 13.49
N LEU A 190 7.79 -17.93 13.67
CA LEU A 190 7.50 -18.81 14.78
C LEU A 190 7.94 -20.22 14.41
N ILE A 191 8.87 -20.76 15.18
CA ILE A 191 9.43 -22.09 14.92
C ILE A 191 8.43 -23.15 15.34
N GLY A 192 8.08 -24.02 14.41
CA GLY A 192 7.39 -25.28 14.62
C GLY A 192 8.40 -26.43 14.56
N ASN A 193 8.45 -27.13 13.44
CA ASN A 193 9.40 -28.22 13.21
C ASN A 193 10.75 -27.76 12.63
N GLY A 194 10.89 -26.49 12.31
CA GLY A 194 12.12 -25.88 11.81
C GLY A 194 12.52 -26.27 10.38
N LYS A 195 11.66 -26.97 9.63
CA LYS A 195 11.98 -27.48 8.28
C LYS A 195 12.00 -26.34 7.24
N ASN A 196 11.10 -25.36 7.39
CA ASN A 196 10.93 -24.26 6.45
C ASN A 196 11.78 -23.03 6.77
N VAL A 197 12.40 -22.96 7.94
CA VAL A 197 13.15 -21.82 8.44
C VAL A 197 14.64 -22.03 8.28
N ASN A 198 15.33 -21.03 7.74
CA ASN A 198 16.77 -21.04 7.68
C ASN A 198 17.37 -20.49 8.99
N PHE A 199 18.32 -21.22 9.51
CA PHE A 199 18.96 -20.91 10.79
C PHE A 199 19.72 -19.58 10.75
N TRP A 200 20.42 -19.28 9.66
CA TRP A 200 21.30 -18.12 9.56
C TRP A 200 20.63 -16.88 8.94
N TYR A 201 19.78 -17.07 7.94
CA TYR A 201 19.25 -15.98 7.11
C TYR A 201 17.88 -15.47 7.52
N ASP A 202 17.06 -16.30 8.16
CA ASP A 202 15.70 -15.93 8.50
C ASP A 202 15.60 -15.27 9.89
N ASN A 203 14.63 -14.35 10.05
CA ASN A 203 14.37 -13.66 11.30
C ASN A 203 13.48 -14.53 12.20
N TRP A 204 14.06 -15.36 13.05
CA TRP A 204 13.30 -16.23 13.96
C TRP A 204 13.66 -16.01 15.44
N CYS A 205 14.79 -15.39 15.73
CA CYS A 205 15.21 -15.07 17.11
C CYS A 205 15.56 -13.56 17.29
N GLY A 206 14.95 -12.71 16.53
CA GLY A 206 15.23 -11.29 16.36
C GLY A 206 15.65 -11.00 14.93
N ASP A 207 16.80 -10.36 14.75
CA ASP A 207 17.40 -10.22 13.42
C ASP A 207 18.03 -11.55 12.97
N SER A 208 18.34 -11.65 11.67
CA SER A 208 19.00 -12.85 11.15
C SER A 208 20.36 -13.06 11.86
N LEU A 209 20.66 -14.32 12.16
CA LEU A 209 21.94 -14.65 12.81
C LEU A 209 23.14 -14.27 11.94
N GLN A 210 22.98 -14.29 10.61
CA GLN A 210 23.99 -13.81 9.69
C GLN A 210 24.33 -12.33 9.96
N ASN A 211 23.33 -11.47 10.12
CA ASN A 211 23.54 -10.05 10.42
C ASN A 211 24.09 -9.87 11.85
N THR A 212 23.53 -10.59 12.82
CA THR A 212 23.93 -10.49 14.22
C THR A 212 25.41 -10.85 14.45
N PHE A 213 25.90 -11.84 13.72
CA PHE A 213 27.31 -12.31 13.82
C PHE A 213 28.19 -11.80 12.67
N ASN A 214 27.69 -10.91 11.81
CA ASN A 214 28.43 -10.37 10.64
C ASN A 214 29.05 -11.45 9.75
N LEU A 215 28.31 -12.55 9.49
CA LEU A 215 28.78 -13.66 8.68
C LEU A 215 28.71 -13.34 7.19
N SER A 216 29.75 -13.68 6.46
CA SER A 216 29.69 -13.71 5.00
C SER A 216 28.81 -14.86 4.50
N ASP A 217 28.27 -14.73 3.29
CA ASP A 217 27.47 -15.80 2.68
C ASP A 217 28.25 -17.12 2.55
N THR A 218 29.57 -17.06 2.32
CA THR A 218 30.43 -18.22 2.23
C THR A 218 30.58 -18.93 3.57
N GLU A 219 30.75 -18.19 4.65
CA GLU A 219 30.84 -18.76 6.00
C GLU A 219 29.52 -19.37 6.46
N ALA A 220 28.40 -18.63 6.28
CA ALA A 220 27.08 -19.12 6.67
C ALA A 220 26.69 -20.41 5.92
N ASN A 221 27.09 -20.56 4.66
CA ASN A 221 26.82 -21.76 3.86
C ASN A 221 27.64 -23.01 4.28
N ASN A 222 28.69 -22.83 5.08
CA ASN A 222 29.50 -23.96 5.60
C ASN A 222 28.82 -24.68 6.78
N TYR A 223 27.72 -24.14 7.32
CA TYR A 223 26.99 -24.71 8.44
C TYR A 223 25.64 -25.28 7.98
N PRO A 224 25.01 -26.17 8.77
CA PRO A 224 23.63 -26.60 8.50
C PRO A 224 22.69 -25.44 8.37
N GLN A 225 21.80 -25.51 7.38
CA GLN A 225 20.98 -24.37 6.95
C GLN A 225 19.59 -24.33 7.59
N SER A 226 18.99 -25.48 7.86
CA SER A 226 17.65 -25.56 8.42
C SER A 226 17.67 -25.53 9.94
N VAL A 227 16.73 -24.84 10.55
CA VAL A 227 16.53 -24.84 12.01
C VAL A 227 16.29 -26.27 12.52
N SER A 228 15.61 -27.12 11.73
CA SER A 228 15.38 -28.53 12.09
C SER A 228 16.67 -29.32 12.35
N ASN A 229 17.81 -28.94 11.76
CA ASN A 229 19.09 -29.60 12.00
C ASN A 229 19.64 -29.37 13.41
N PHE A 230 19.09 -28.39 14.12
CA PHE A 230 19.47 -27.97 15.45
C PHE A 230 18.44 -28.34 16.52
N ILE A 231 17.40 -29.09 16.12
CA ILE A 231 16.31 -29.55 16.99
C ILE A 231 16.36 -31.08 17.10
N THR A 232 16.38 -31.59 18.33
CA THR A 232 16.27 -33.02 18.61
C THR A 232 15.29 -33.22 19.78
N ASN A 233 14.24 -34.02 19.58
CA ASN A 233 13.22 -34.30 20.61
C ASN A 233 12.63 -33.02 21.24
N SER A 234 12.27 -32.05 20.43
CA SER A 234 11.74 -30.74 20.87
C SER A 234 12.68 -29.91 21.74
N HIS A 235 13.99 -30.18 21.67
CA HIS A 235 15.03 -29.44 22.37
C HIS A 235 16.10 -28.94 21.40
N TRP A 236 16.66 -27.78 21.72
CA TRP A 236 17.79 -27.25 20.97
C TRP A 236 19.05 -28.08 21.16
N ASN A 237 19.60 -28.58 20.07
CA ASN A 237 20.85 -29.36 20.04
C ASN A 237 21.84 -28.67 19.08
N ILE A 238 22.59 -27.70 19.59
CA ILE A 238 23.55 -26.96 18.79
C ILE A 238 24.91 -27.65 18.91
N PRO A 239 25.55 -28.04 17.79
CA PRO A 239 26.86 -28.67 17.79
C PRO A 239 27.92 -27.82 18.50
N HIS A 240 28.82 -28.50 19.26
CA HIS A 240 29.82 -27.85 20.10
C HIS A 240 30.77 -26.95 19.31
N ASN A 241 31.15 -27.33 18.10
CA ASN A 241 31.99 -26.51 17.21
C ASN A 241 31.35 -25.18 16.85
N ILE A 242 30.03 -25.14 16.69
CA ILE A 242 29.27 -23.91 16.42
C ILE A 242 29.17 -23.04 17.69
N THR A 243 28.94 -23.67 18.84
CA THR A 243 28.88 -22.97 20.14
C THR A 243 30.21 -22.31 20.51
N ILE A 244 31.34 -22.97 20.24
CA ILE A 244 32.69 -22.39 20.45
C ILE A 244 32.89 -21.16 19.53
N ARG A 245 32.47 -21.27 18.26
CA ARG A 245 32.66 -20.20 17.29
C ARG A 245 31.76 -19.00 17.58
N PHE A 246 30.53 -19.24 18.07
CA PHE A 246 29.49 -18.23 18.36
C PHE A 246 28.98 -18.38 19.80
N PRO A 247 29.73 -17.97 20.84
CA PRO A 247 29.31 -18.17 22.23
C PRO A 247 27.98 -17.52 22.60
N ALA A 248 27.68 -16.35 22.00
CA ALA A 248 26.41 -15.62 22.21
C ALA A 248 25.20 -16.32 21.58
N LEU A 249 25.39 -17.28 20.67
CA LEU A 249 24.32 -17.98 19.97
C LEU A 249 23.34 -18.67 20.93
N ASN A 250 23.89 -19.33 21.96
CA ASN A 250 23.08 -20.02 22.98
C ASN A 250 22.10 -19.05 23.70
N VAL A 251 22.51 -17.81 23.92
CA VAL A 251 21.68 -16.80 24.58
C VAL A 251 20.49 -16.43 23.69
N HIS A 252 20.71 -16.32 22.37
CA HIS A 252 19.64 -16.02 21.41
C HIS A 252 18.67 -17.19 21.27
N VAL A 253 19.20 -18.39 21.07
CA VAL A 253 18.41 -19.60 20.79
C VAL A 253 17.58 -20.03 22.00
N ARG A 254 18.08 -19.95 23.21
CA ARG A 254 17.37 -20.33 24.45
C ARG A 254 16.17 -19.45 24.76
N LYS A 255 16.07 -18.27 24.17
CA LYS A 255 14.88 -17.39 24.29
C LYS A 255 13.67 -17.94 23.53
N ILE A 256 13.89 -18.86 22.61
CA ILE A 256 12.84 -19.42 21.74
C ILE A 256 12.40 -20.77 22.29
N THR A 257 11.15 -20.85 22.69
CA THR A 257 10.53 -22.09 23.15
C THR A 257 10.06 -22.90 21.94
N LEU A 258 10.44 -24.16 21.88
CA LEU A 258 10.01 -25.08 20.83
C LEU A 258 8.69 -25.76 21.24
N PRO A 259 7.77 -26.01 20.29
CA PRO A 259 6.57 -26.75 20.57
C PRO A 259 6.89 -28.22 20.84
N LEU A 260 6.08 -28.85 21.69
CA LEU A 260 6.19 -30.30 21.96
C LEU A 260 5.61 -31.13 20.82
N GLU A 261 4.63 -30.59 20.10
CA GLU A 261 3.96 -31.21 18.97
C GLU A 261 4.66 -30.85 17.65
N ASP A 262 4.66 -31.76 16.67
CA ASP A 262 5.15 -31.45 15.32
C ASP A 262 4.14 -30.49 14.64
N LYS A 263 4.45 -29.20 14.67
CA LYS A 263 3.70 -28.12 14.02
C LYS A 263 4.54 -27.51 12.92
N ASP A 264 3.88 -27.02 11.91
CA ASP A 264 4.56 -26.25 10.84
C ASP A 264 5.06 -24.90 11.32
N ASP A 265 6.13 -24.45 10.71
CA ASP A 265 6.68 -23.11 10.92
C ASP A 265 5.74 -22.05 10.36
N LEU A 266 5.56 -20.95 11.10
CA LEU A 266 4.69 -19.85 10.68
C LEU A 266 5.48 -18.54 10.58
N LEU A 267 5.42 -17.89 9.42
CA LEU A 267 5.89 -16.51 9.26
C LEU A 267 4.80 -15.55 9.74
N ILE A 268 5.10 -14.67 10.66
CA ILE A 268 4.16 -13.73 11.23
C ILE A 268 4.55 -12.28 10.93
N TRP A 269 3.54 -11.44 10.70
CA TRP A 269 3.70 -10.00 10.54
C TRP A 269 3.74 -9.32 11.92
N LYS A 270 4.85 -8.64 12.24
CA LYS A 270 5.10 -8.07 13.59
C LYS A 270 4.07 -7.00 14.00
N HIS A 271 3.44 -6.33 13.05
CA HIS A 271 2.54 -5.20 13.30
C HIS A 271 1.05 -5.59 13.30
N SER A 272 0.73 -6.88 13.32
CA SER A 272 -0.62 -7.41 13.36
C SER A 272 -0.85 -8.23 14.62
N THR A 273 -2.03 -8.14 15.20
CA THR A 273 -2.43 -8.99 16.34
C THR A 273 -2.73 -10.43 15.93
N SER A 274 -3.11 -10.64 14.68
CA SER A 274 -3.38 -11.98 14.11
C SER A 274 -2.13 -12.66 13.56
N GLY A 275 -1.00 -11.95 13.48
CA GLY A 275 0.21 -12.44 12.81
C GLY A 275 0.12 -12.49 11.28
N THR A 276 -1.03 -12.21 10.68
CA THR A 276 -1.22 -12.18 9.24
C THR A 276 -1.22 -10.74 8.71
N LEU A 277 -0.84 -10.53 7.46
CA LEU A 277 -0.90 -9.23 6.81
C LEU A 277 -2.18 -9.12 5.96
N SER A 278 -3.17 -8.38 6.44
CA SER A 278 -4.34 -8.00 5.66
C SER A 278 -4.05 -6.77 4.79
N LEU A 279 -4.86 -6.55 3.74
CA LEU A 279 -4.75 -5.33 2.92
C LEU A 279 -4.95 -4.04 3.74
N LYS A 280 -5.82 -4.10 4.76
CA LYS A 280 -6.06 -2.98 5.67
C LYS A 280 -4.80 -2.62 6.45
N GLU A 281 -4.11 -3.62 7.00
CA GLU A 281 -2.86 -3.45 7.74
C GLU A 281 -1.73 -3.00 6.82
N ALA A 282 -1.61 -3.59 5.62
CA ALA A 282 -0.65 -3.16 4.60
C ALA A 282 -0.85 -1.68 4.23
N TYR A 283 -2.11 -1.24 4.06
CA TYR A 283 -2.40 0.16 3.79
C TYR A 283 -2.06 1.08 4.97
N GLN A 284 -2.37 0.66 6.19
CA GLN A 284 -2.01 1.42 7.40
C GLN A 284 -0.50 1.54 7.58
N PHE A 285 0.24 0.47 7.28
CA PHE A 285 1.70 0.44 7.33
C PHE A 285 2.33 1.38 6.29
N LYS A 286 1.83 1.36 5.04
CA LYS A 286 2.34 2.21 3.95
C LYS A 286 1.90 3.67 4.06
N LYS A 287 0.80 3.94 4.73
CA LYS A 287 0.30 5.29 4.93
C LYS A 287 1.24 6.07 5.87
N PRO A 288 1.62 7.32 5.50
CA PRO A 288 2.38 8.17 6.40
C PRO A 288 1.68 8.33 7.75
N GLN A 289 2.38 8.08 8.83
CA GLN A 289 1.87 8.32 10.18
C GLN A 289 1.60 9.80 10.38
N THR A 290 0.45 10.12 10.94
CA THR A 290 0.04 11.49 11.23
C THR A 290 -0.43 11.55 12.68
N ALA A 291 0.03 12.57 13.39
CA ALA A 291 -0.46 12.83 14.74
C ALA A 291 -1.98 13.10 14.71
N THR A 292 -2.66 12.70 15.76
CA THR A 292 -4.05 13.08 16.00
C THR A 292 -4.14 14.58 16.30
N LEU A 293 -5.12 15.26 15.71
CA LEU A 293 -5.34 16.68 15.90
C LEU A 293 -6.56 16.89 16.81
N ASN A 294 -6.39 17.63 17.89
CA ASN A 294 -7.43 17.83 18.90
C ASN A 294 -8.72 18.45 18.36
N TRP A 295 -8.64 19.26 17.31
CA TRP A 295 -9.80 19.87 16.66
C TRP A 295 -10.54 18.91 15.72
N ALA A 296 -9.88 17.88 15.21
CA ALA A 296 -10.43 17.02 14.17
C ALA A 296 -11.67 16.24 14.65
N SER A 297 -11.64 15.67 15.84
CA SER A 297 -12.80 14.96 16.42
C SER A 297 -14.00 15.89 16.63
N LYS A 298 -13.75 17.16 16.95
CA LYS A 298 -14.79 18.15 17.20
C LYS A 298 -15.56 18.55 15.93
N ILE A 299 -14.85 18.72 14.80
CA ILE A 299 -15.48 19.15 13.54
C ILE A 299 -16.18 18.02 12.78
N TRP A 300 -15.78 16.77 13.01
CA TRP A 300 -16.37 15.58 12.38
C TRP A 300 -17.40 14.87 13.27
N CYS A 301 -18.00 15.61 14.20
CA CYS A 301 -19.10 15.15 15.03
C CYS A 301 -20.35 14.89 14.16
N LYS A 302 -21.15 13.87 14.53
CA LYS A 302 -22.37 13.49 13.81
C LYS A 302 -23.44 14.57 13.82
N ASP A 303 -23.40 15.44 14.81
CA ASP A 303 -24.40 16.53 15.01
C ASP A 303 -24.14 17.74 14.09
N ILE A 304 -22.96 17.80 13.44
CA ILE A 304 -22.61 18.89 12.55
C ILE A 304 -22.83 18.48 11.10
N PRO A 305 -23.64 19.24 10.32
CA PRO A 305 -23.79 18.94 8.90
C PRO A 305 -22.45 18.89 8.16
N PRO A 306 -22.23 17.92 7.27
CA PRO A 306 -20.93 17.72 6.58
C PRO A 306 -20.43 18.96 5.83
N LEU A 307 -21.33 19.81 5.35
CA LEU A 307 -20.97 21.05 4.66
C LEU A 307 -20.30 22.06 5.63
N LYS A 308 -20.84 22.20 6.84
CA LYS A 308 -20.27 23.06 7.89
C LYS A 308 -18.94 22.52 8.39
N SER A 309 -18.88 21.21 8.67
CA SER A 309 -17.62 20.53 9.02
C SER A 309 -16.53 20.76 8.00
N LEU A 310 -16.87 20.70 6.70
CA LEU A 310 -15.92 20.91 5.63
C LEU A 310 -15.43 22.36 5.54
N LEU A 311 -16.30 23.35 5.81
CA LEU A 311 -15.91 24.76 5.87
C LEU A 311 -14.92 25.01 7.01
N VAL A 312 -15.26 24.53 8.22
CA VAL A 312 -14.34 24.63 9.38
C VAL A 312 -13.03 23.88 9.11
N TRP A 313 -13.10 22.70 8.50
CA TRP A 313 -11.89 21.96 8.09
C TRP A 313 -11.00 22.76 7.13
N ARG A 314 -11.56 23.47 6.16
CA ARG A 314 -10.81 24.36 5.27
C ARG A 314 -10.22 25.54 6.04
N LEU A 315 -10.95 26.08 7.00
CA LEU A 315 -10.49 27.16 7.88
C LEU A 315 -9.29 26.70 8.71
N MET A 316 -9.37 25.54 9.36
CA MET A 316 -8.26 24.93 10.12
C MET A 316 -7.02 24.64 9.29
N HIS A 317 -7.15 24.53 7.98
CA HIS A 317 -6.03 24.39 7.05
C HIS A 317 -5.61 25.72 6.39
N ASP A 318 -6.21 26.84 6.75
CA ASP A 318 -6.02 28.15 6.11
C ASP A 318 -6.22 28.09 4.58
N LYS A 319 -7.32 27.47 4.15
CA LYS A 319 -7.66 27.24 2.73
C LYS A 319 -9.10 27.61 2.40
N VAL A 320 -9.66 28.60 3.07
CA VAL A 320 -10.89 29.27 2.64
C VAL A 320 -10.52 30.25 1.49
N PRO A 321 -11.27 30.30 0.40
CA PRO A 321 -10.95 31.15 -0.75
C PRO A 321 -11.40 32.59 -0.52
N THR A 322 -10.77 33.30 0.41
CA THR A 322 -10.91 34.74 0.65
C THR A 322 -10.12 35.53 -0.38
N ASP A 323 -10.41 36.81 -0.54
CA ASP A 323 -9.67 37.69 -1.46
C ASP A 323 -8.17 37.68 -1.15
N GLU A 324 -7.80 37.77 0.14
CA GLU A 324 -6.42 37.62 0.60
C GLU A 324 -5.75 36.37 0.02
N LYS A 325 -6.40 35.20 0.14
CA LYS A 325 -5.85 33.92 -0.35
C LYS A 325 -5.81 33.82 -1.86
N LEU A 326 -6.69 34.51 -2.57
CA LEU A 326 -6.66 34.60 -4.03
C LEU A 326 -5.54 35.53 -4.49
N MET A 327 -5.33 36.66 -3.83
CA MET A 327 -4.23 37.57 -4.11
C MET A 327 -2.86 36.94 -3.86
N GLU A 328 -2.71 36.16 -2.77
CA GLU A 328 -1.49 35.33 -2.52
C GLU A 328 -1.20 34.34 -3.68
N ARG A 329 -2.20 34.01 -4.49
CA ARG A 329 -2.08 33.12 -5.66
C ARG A 329 -1.98 33.86 -6.99
N GLY A 330 -1.74 35.16 -6.93
CA GLY A 330 -1.51 35.99 -8.11
C GLY A 330 -2.79 36.53 -8.76
N CYS A 331 -3.96 36.45 -8.11
CA CYS A 331 -5.14 37.13 -8.59
C CYS A 331 -5.06 38.63 -8.28
N SER A 332 -5.22 39.48 -9.30
CA SER A 332 -5.36 40.93 -9.11
C SER A 332 -6.84 41.26 -8.98
N ILE A 333 -7.32 41.41 -7.76
CA ILE A 333 -8.72 41.69 -7.42
C ILE A 333 -8.78 42.81 -6.39
N PRO A 334 -9.77 43.74 -6.48
CA PRO A 334 -10.06 44.64 -5.38
C PRO A 334 -10.63 43.79 -4.22
N SER A 335 -10.24 44.13 -2.98
CA SER A 335 -10.71 43.40 -1.80
C SER A 335 -11.48 44.35 -0.87
N MET A 336 -12.73 43.99 -0.64
CA MET A 336 -13.59 44.63 0.33
C MET A 336 -14.51 43.59 0.94
N CYS A 337 -14.55 43.53 2.27
CA CYS A 337 -15.38 42.58 2.98
C CYS A 337 -16.88 42.84 2.69
N SER A 338 -17.59 41.82 2.22
CA SER A 338 -19.01 41.89 1.90
C SER A 338 -19.92 42.07 3.12
N LEU A 339 -19.41 41.82 4.34
CA LEU A 339 -20.18 41.93 5.59
C LEU A 339 -20.13 43.34 6.16
N CYS A 340 -18.96 43.98 6.18
CA CYS A 340 -18.78 45.30 6.78
C CYS A 340 -18.59 46.43 5.76
N SER A 341 -18.21 46.12 4.51
CA SER A 341 -17.94 47.07 3.41
C SER A 341 -16.88 48.15 3.76
N ILE A 342 -16.00 47.87 4.74
CA ILE A 342 -15.02 48.83 5.24
C ILE A 342 -13.57 48.28 5.06
N HIS A 343 -13.36 47.03 5.47
CA HIS A 343 -12.04 46.41 5.52
C HIS A 343 -11.82 45.40 4.37
N THR A 344 -10.57 45.07 4.12
CA THR A 344 -10.22 44.00 3.17
C THR A 344 -10.71 42.63 3.66
N GLU A 345 -11.11 41.78 2.71
CA GLU A 345 -11.58 40.43 3.02
C GLU A 345 -10.40 39.50 3.35
N THR A 346 -10.19 39.25 4.64
CA THR A 346 -9.22 38.29 5.14
C THR A 346 -9.91 37.14 5.88
N THR A 347 -9.23 36.02 6.00
CA THR A 347 -9.74 34.88 6.79
C THR A 347 -10.02 35.27 8.23
N PHE A 348 -9.12 36.05 8.84
CA PHE A 348 -9.27 36.52 10.22
C PHE A 348 -10.49 37.43 10.36
N HIS A 349 -10.64 38.43 9.47
CA HIS A 349 -11.76 39.37 9.52
C HIS A 349 -13.14 38.73 9.30
N LEU A 350 -13.22 37.65 8.50
CA LEU A 350 -14.51 36.97 8.26
C LEU A 350 -14.94 36.02 9.37
N PHE A 351 -14.02 35.47 10.14
CA PHE A 351 -14.30 34.36 11.06
C PHE A 351 -13.90 34.63 12.51
N PHE A 352 -13.16 35.67 12.78
CA PHE A 352 -12.64 36.06 14.10
C PHE A 352 -12.73 37.57 14.31
#